data_e6112602dd7555149f64ced602456498
#
_entry.id   e6112602dd7555149f64ced602456498
#
_cell.length_a   1.000
_cell.length_b   1.000
_cell.length_c   1.000
_cell.angle_alpha   90.00
_cell.angle_beta   90.00
_cell.angle_gamma   90.00
#
_symmetry.space_group_name_H-M   'P 1'
#
loop_
_entity.id
_entity.type
_entity.pdbx_description
1 polymer ?
#
loop_
_entity_poly.entity_id
_entity_poly.type
_entity_poly.pdbx_seq_one_letter_code
_entity_poly.pdbx_strand_id
1 'polypeptide(L)'
;MASKRTLKRAIHSICEDLFAEAIAVSLYGAKGQQGNAEALLFSILRLEDEFIRRASHIEPGMTAKAYFNSLAEDFRVQVSAVVDQLNS
;
A
#
# COMPACT_ATOMS: atom_id res chain seq x y z
N MET A 1 -15.63 12.65 6.04
CA MET A 1 -15.89 11.76 4.93
C MET A 1 -14.72 11.74 3.95
N ALA A 2 -14.21 10.57 3.62
CA ALA A 2 -13.05 10.49 2.74
C ALA A 2 -13.48 10.79 1.29
N SER A 3 -12.86 11.81 0.69
CA SER A 3 -13.04 12.07 -0.72
C SER A 3 -12.04 11.25 -1.52
N LYS A 4 -12.27 11.14 -2.82
CA LYS A 4 -11.35 10.48 -3.74
C LYS A 4 -9.92 11.03 -3.62
N ARG A 5 -9.81 12.37 -3.55
CA ARG A 5 -8.51 13.04 -3.41
C ARG A 5 -7.84 12.70 -2.08
N THR A 6 -8.60 12.72 -0.98
CA THR A 6 -8.08 12.40 0.34
C THR A 6 -7.60 10.96 0.41
N LEU A 7 -8.38 10.03 -0.16
CA LEU A 7 -8.03 8.62 -0.18
C LEU A 7 -6.76 8.37 -0.99
N LYS A 8 -6.64 8.97 -2.18
CA LYS A 8 -5.43 8.84 -2.99
C LYS A 8 -4.19 9.37 -2.28
N ARG A 9 -4.34 10.50 -1.59
CA ARG A 9 -3.24 11.10 -0.83
C ARG A 9 -2.81 10.18 0.31
N ALA A 10 -3.76 9.58 1.01
CA ALA A 10 -3.47 8.65 2.09
C ALA A 10 -2.75 7.41 1.58
N ILE A 11 -3.21 6.85 0.47
CA ILE A 11 -2.57 5.68 -0.16
C ILE A 11 -1.13 6.01 -0.53
N HIS A 12 -0.91 7.14 -1.19
CA HIS A 12 0.43 7.57 -1.60
C HIS A 12 1.35 7.75 -0.39
N SER A 13 0.87 8.42 0.66
CA SER A 13 1.65 8.69 1.86
C SER A 13 2.06 7.41 2.58
N ILE A 14 1.13 6.48 2.73
CA ILE A 14 1.40 5.20 3.39
C ILE A 14 2.39 4.36 2.57
N CYS A 15 2.19 4.30 1.26
CA CYS A 15 3.09 3.55 0.38
C CYS A 15 4.50 4.16 0.36
N GLU A 16 4.59 5.48 0.41
CA GLU A 16 5.86 6.17 0.49
C GLU A 16 6.62 5.82 1.77
N ASP A 17 5.92 5.78 2.91
CA ASP A 17 6.49 5.38 4.17
C ASP A 17 6.95 3.91 4.15
N LEU A 18 6.14 3.03 3.59
CA LEU A 18 6.50 1.62 3.44
C LEU A 18 7.72 1.45 2.54
N PHE A 19 7.79 2.21 1.47
CA PHE A 19 8.90 2.16 0.53
C PHE A 19 10.20 2.58 1.21
N ALA A 20 10.16 3.66 1.99
CA ALA A 20 11.32 4.14 2.74
C ALA A 20 11.78 3.09 3.77
N GLU A 21 10.84 2.44 4.45
CA GLU A 21 11.14 1.39 5.39
C GLU A 21 11.81 0.19 4.71
N ALA A 22 11.29 -0.22 3.56
CA ALA A 22 11.84 -1.33 2.80
C ALA A 22 13.24 -1.01 2.28
N ILE A 23 13.49 0.23 1.86
CA ILE A 23 14.82 0.67 1.45
C ILE A 23 15.79 0.54 2.63
N ALA A 24 15.38 1.01 3.81
CA ALA A 24 16.22 0.93 5.00
C ALA A 24 16.58 -0.53 5.33
N VAL A 25 15.63 -1.43 5.28
CA VAL A 25 15.88 -2.85 5.53
C VAL A 25 16.78 -3.45 4.45
N SER A 26 16.60 -3.07 3.19
CA SER A 26 17.44 -3.59 2.09
C SER A 26 18.90 -3.16 2.22
N LEU A 27 19.15 -2.00 2.81
CA LEU A 27 20.50 -1.45 2.96
C LEU A 27 21.14 -1.83 4.30
N TYR A 28 20.37 -1.82 5.37
CA TYR A 28 20.89 -1.92 6.74
C TYR A 28 20.34 -3.11 7.54
N GLY A 29 19.42 -3.87 6.97
CA GLY A 29 18.82 -5.01 7.68
C GLY A 29 19.76 -6.20 7.77
N ALA A 30 19.36 -7.21 8.52
CA ALA A 30 20.08 -8.46 8.61
C ALA A 30 20.15 -9.13 7.25
N LYS A 31 21.19 -9.93 7.03
CA LYS A 31 21.43 -10.59 5.73
C LYS A 31 20.20 -11.32 5.18
N GLY A 32 19.48 -12.03 6.04
CA GLY A 32 18.31 -12.78 5.60
C GLY A 32 17.12 -11.91 5.21
N GLN A 33 17.12 -10.65 5.64
CA GLN A 33 16.02 -9.72 5.40
C GLN A 33 16.23 -8.85 4.17
N GLN A 34 17.48 -8.62 3.78
CA GLN A 34 17.78 -7.69 2.69
C GLN A 34 17.17 -8.08 1.35
N GLY A 35 17.30 -9.35 0.97
CA GLY A 35 16.72 -9.83 -0.29
C GLY A 35 15.20 -9.77 -0.30
N ASN A 36 14.57 -10.09 0.82
CA ASN A 36 13.13 -9.99 0.97
C ASN A 36 12.66 -8.54 0.85
N ALA A 37 13.39 -7.61 1.47
CA ALA A 37 13.06 -6.20 1.41
C ALA A 37 13.16 -5.65 -0.02
N GLU A 38 14.14 -6.09 -0.79
CA GLU A 38 14.25 -5.68 -2.20
C GLU A 38 13.04 -6.15 -3.01
N ALA A 39 12.61 -7.39 -2.79
CA ALA A 39 11.42 -7.90 -3.46
C ALA A 39 10.18 -7.10 -3.07
N LEU A 40 10.10 -6.69 -1.81
CA LEU A 40 8.98 -5.90 -1.33
C LEU A 40 8.92 -4.50 -1.94
N LEU A 41 10.05 -3.92 -2.36
CA LEU A 41 10.03 -2.62 -3.04
C LEU A 41 9.14 -2.65 -4.27
N PHE A 42 9.26 -3.69 -5.08
CA PHE A 42 8.39 -3.86 -6.27
C PHE A 42 6.94 -4.10 -5.89
N SER A 43 6.73 -4.88 -4.82
CA SER A 43 5.37 -5.15 -4.34
C SER A 43 4.68 -3.86 -3.86
N ILE A 44 5.42 -2.99 -3.18
CA ILE A 44 4.89 -1.71 -2.69
C ILE A 44 4.55 -0.78 -3.84
N LEU A 45 5.40 -0.70 -4.86
CA LEU A 45 5.12 0.12 -6.03
C LEU A 45 3.88 -0.38 -6.76
N ARG A 46 3.73 -1.68 -6.88
CA ARG A 46 2.58 -2.30 -7.52
C ARG A 46 1.31 -2.06 -6.70
N LEU A 47 1.43 -2.16 -5.38
CA LEU A 47 0.33 -1.90 -4.46
C LEU A 47 -0.18 -0.47 -4.61
N GLU A 48 0.73 0.50 -4.62
CA GLU A 48 0.37 1.91 -4.79
C GLU A 48 -0.35 2.13 -6.12
N ASP A 49 0.22 1.64 -7.22
CA ASP A 49 -0.37 1.79 -8.55
C ASP A 49 -1.78 1.20 -8.61
N GLU A 50 -1.95 -0.01 -8.09
CA GLU A 50 -3.26 -0.67 -8.09
C GLU A 50 -4.30 0.10 -7.31
N PHE A 51 -3.97 0.53 -6.09
CA PHE A 51 -4.95 1.18 -5.24
C PHE A 51 -5.23 2.63 -5.66
N ILE A 52 -4.26 3.34 -6.20
CA ILE A 52 -4.49 4.66 -6.79
C ILE A 52 -5.43 4.53 -7.99
N ARG A 53 -5.23 3.51 -8.82
CA ARG A 53 -6.08 3.24 -9.97
C ARG A 53 -7.51 2.90 -9.55
N ARG A 54 -7.66 2.04 -8.53
CA ARG A 54 -8.97 1.67 -8.00
C ARG A 54 -9.68 2.86 -7.37
N ALA A 55 -8.95 3.74 -6.71
CA ALA A 55 -9.51 4.96 -6.11
C ALA A 55 -9.98 5.95 -7.18
N SER A 56 -9.47 5.84 -8.40
CA SER A 56 -9.84 6.72 -9.51
C SER A 56 -11.12 6.29 -10.23
N HIS A 57 -11.54 5.04 -10.06
CA HIS A 57 -12.68 4.47 -10.78
C HIS A 57 -13.61 3.74 -9.84
N ILE A 58 -14.77 4.35 -9.57
CA ILE A 58 -15.80 3.72 -8.74
C ILE A 58 -16.45 2.59 -9.52
N GLU A 59 -16.58 1.43 -8.90
CA GLU A 59 -17.20 0.28 -9.52
C GLU A 59 -18.68 0.55 -9.78
N PRO A 60 -19.20 0.24 -10.99
CA PRO A 60 -20.62 0.41 -11.31
C PRO A 60 -21.49 -0.40 -10.35
N GLY A 61 -22.60 0.20 -9.91
CA GLY A 61 -23.53 -0.45 -9.02
C GLY A 61 -23.24 -0.25 -7.53
N MET A 62 -22.10 0.34 -7.18
CA MET A 62 -21.77 0.65 -5.79
C MET A 62 -21.88 2.14 -5.54
N THR A 63 -22.30 2.51 -4.31
CA THR A 63 -22.21 3.91 -3.90
C THR A 63 -20.74 4.26 -3.69
N ALA A 64 -20.39 5.54 -3.85
CA ALA A 64 -19.02 5.99 -3.65
C ALA A 64 -18.54 5.66 -2.22
N LYS A 65 -19.42 5.88 -1.23
CA LYS A 65 -19.09 5.60 0.16
C LYS A 65 -18.78 4.12 0.39
N ALA A 66 -19.64 3.23 -0.11
CA ALA A 66 -19.44 1.78 0.05
C ALA A 66 -18.18 1.32 -0.66
N TYR A 67 -17.94 1.82 -1.87
CA TYR A 67 -16.75 1.48 -2.64
C TYR A 67 -15.47 1.91 -1.93
N PHE A 68 -15.42 3.15 -1.45
CA PHE A 68 -14.23 3.68 -0.77
C PHE A 68 -13.98 3.00 0.57
N ASN A 69 -15.05 2.63 1.30
CA ASN A 69 -14.89 1.90 2.55
C ASN A 69 -14.29 0.51 2.29
N SER A 70 -14.77 -0.17 1.27
CA SER A 70 -14.26 -1.47 0.86
C SER A 70 -12.81 -1.38 0.42
N LEU A 71 -12.49 -0.35 -0.37
CA LEU A 71 -11.14 -0.12 -0.88
C LEU A 71 -10.17 0.15 0.27
N ALA A 72 -10.57 0.98 1.22
CA ALA A 72 -9.73 1.32 2.38
C ALA A 72 -9.45 0.07 3.23
N GLU A 73 -10.44 -0.79 3.41
CA GLU A 73 -10.26 -2.04 4.15
C GLU A 73 -9.32 -2.99 3.43
N ASP A 74 -9.48 -3.15 2.12
CA ASP A 74 -8.58 -3.97 1.30
C ASP A 74 -7.15 -3.45 1.37
N PHE A 75 -6.99 -2.14 1.30
CA PHE A 75 -5.68 -1.50 1.37
C PHE A 75 -5.02 -1.76 2.73
N ARG A 76 -5.78 -1.63 3.80
CA ARG A 76 -5.30 -1.89 5.16
C ARG A 76 -4.78 -3.32 5.32
N VAL A 77 -5.51 -4.28 4.76
CA VAL A 77 -5.09 -5.69 4.80
C VAL A 77 -3.78 -5.89 4.05
N GLN A 78 -3.64 -5.29 2.88
CA GLN A 78 -2.42 -5.42 2.08
C GLN A 78 -1.22 -4.75 2.75
N VAL A 79 -1.43 -3.58 3.34
CA VAL A 79 -0.37 -2.87 4.08
C VAL A 79 0.09 -3.72 5.27
N SER A 80 -0.84 -4.31 5.99
CA SER A 80 -0.53 -5.17 7.13
C SER A 80 0.33 -6.36 6.71
N ALA A 81 0.01 -6.96 5.56
CA ALA A 81 0.78 -8.08 5.03
C ALA A 81 2.22 -7.66 4.67
N VAL A 82 2.38 -6.47 4.08
CA VAL A 82 3.71 -5.94 3.75
C VAL A 82 4.53 -5.69 5.01
N VAL A 83 3.91 -5.08 6.03
CA VAL A 83 4.58 -4.81 7.30
C VAL A 83 5.04 -6.12 7.95
N ASP A 84 4.19 -7.14 7.94
CA ASP A 84 4.56 -8.45 8.49
C ASP A 84 5.76 -9.05 7.76
N GLN A 85 5.79 -8.92 6.44
CA GLN A 85 6.91 -9.42 5.65
C GLN A 85 8.20 -8.64 5.90
N LEU A 86 8.11 -7.33 6.12
CA LEU A 86 9.27 -6.52 6.46
C LEU A 86 9.86 -6.91 7.81
N ASN A 87 9.03 -7.37 8.74
CA ASN A 87 9.43 -7.72 10.09
C ASN A 87 9.82 -9.20 10.27
N SER A 88 9.71 -9.98 9.24
CA SER A 88 10.02 -11.42 9.32
C SER A 88 11.48 -11.75 9.00
#